data_07f8d5694ffe91f84ed1a1b5f91b2490
#
_entry.id   07f8d5694ffe91f84ed1a1b5f91b2490
#
_cell.length_a   1.000
_cell.length_b   1.000
_cell.length_c   1.000
_cell.angle_alpha   90.00
_cell.angle_beta   90.00
_cell.angle_gamma   90.00
#
_symmetry.space_group_name_H-M   'P 1'
#
loop_
_entity.id
_entity.type
_entity.pdbx_description
1 polymer ?
#
loop_
_entity_poly.entity_id
_entity_poly.type
_entity_poly.pdbx_seq_one_letter_code
_entity_poly.pdbx_strand_id
1 'polypeptide(L)'
;MGACIALVAMLGVAARFGLTRFRNAPINRMEHFPRVMLWAWERPEDLTFIDPREVGVAYLASTLYLNGDRVAARPRQQPLKLPPNSVVVAVVRIETDWRSAPTMSARQRGEASRAIASVVRFSPAAIQIDFDARRSQRAFYRGLLTDVRGRLPASMPLTITALASWCLYDNWIADLPIDEAVPMLFRMGPDKLSIAAYLRRGGDFNSARSRSSFGISLDEPGIEGPEGRRVYIFSPRAWTSDEATKAIGEVTK
;
A
#
# COMPACT_ATOMS: atom_id res chain seq x y z
N MET A 1 -84.19 -24.94 -11.96
CA MET A 1 -83.60 -23.69 -11.47
C MET A 1 -82.19 -24.05 -10.93
N GLY A 2 -81.17 -23.93 -11.70
CA GLY A 2 -79.80 -24.27 -11.35
C GLY A 2 -78.90 -23.06 -11.62
N ALA A 3 -78.31 -22.54 -10.60
CA ALA A 3 -77.38 -21.43 -10.69
C ALA A 3 -75.94 -21.94 -10.89
N CYS A 4 -75.36 -21.63 -12.02
CA CYS A 4 -73.91 -21.83 -12.28
C CYS A 4 -73.14 -20.72 -11.63
N ILE A 5 -72.23 -21.09 -10.71
CA ILE A 5 -71.20 -20.21 -10.15
C ILE A 5 -69.93 -20.40 -10.97
N ALA A 6 -69.56 -19.37 -11.70
CA ALA A 6 -68.28 -19.30 -12.42
C ALA A 6 -67.19 -18.83 -11.48
N LEU A 7 -66.18 -19.69 -11.27
CA LEU A 7 -64.95 -19.38 -10.50
C LEU A 7 -63.91 -18.73 -11.43
N VAL A 8 -63.66 -17.44 -11.23
CA VAL A 8 -62.61 -16.72 -11.94
C VAL A 8 -61.29 -16.90 -11.18
N ALA A 9 -60.39 -17.69 -11.72
CA ALA A 9 -59.03 -17.81 -11.19
C ALA A 9 -58.16 -16.66 -11.69
N MET A 10 -57.81 -15.72 -10.77
CA MET A 10 -56.81 -14.70 -11.05
C MET A 10 -55.41 -15.30 -10.88
N LEU A 11 -54.71 -15.47 -11.97
CA LEU A 11 -53.28 -15.77 -11.99
C LEU A 11 -52.48 -14.50 -11.74
N GLY A 12 -52.00 -14.35 -10.53
CA GLY A 12 -51.06 -13.28 -10.17
C GLY A 12 -49.64 -13.60 -10.68
N VAL A 13 -49.21 -12.93 -11.72
CA VAL A 13 -47.83 -12.96 -12.20
C VAL A 13 -46.99 -12.09 -11.27
N ALA A 14 -46.29 -12.71 -10.33
CA ALA A 14 -45.28 -12.02 -9.52
C ALA A 14 -44.03 -11.79 -10.38
N ALA A 15 -43.91 -10.59 -10.93
CA ALA A 15 -42.66 -10.12 -11.56
C ALA A 15 -41.58 -9.99 -10.49
N ARG A 16 -40.70 -10.99 -10.40
CA ARG A 16 -39.47 -10.89 -9.61
C ARG A 16 -38.52 -9.95 -10.35
N PHE A 17 -38.52 -8.66 -10.00
CA PHE A 17 -37.43 -7.77 -10.34
C PHE A 17 -36.18 -8.24 -9.60
N GLY A 18 -35.34 -9.00 -10.30
CA GLY A 18 -33.98 -9.30 -9.89
C GLY A 18 -33.18 -8.02 -9.91
N LEU A 19 -33.02 -7.36 -8.74
CA LEU A 19 -32.02 -6.32 -8.52
C LEU A 19 -30.64 -6.98 -8.68
N THR A 20 -30.14 -7.05 -9.90
CA THR A 20 -28.73 -7.27 -10.17
C THR A 20 -27.97 -6.11 -9.54
N ARG A 21 -27.48 -6.31 -8.31
CA ARG A 21 -26.45 -5.44 -7.74
C ARG A 21 -25.27 -5.50 -8.72
N PHE A 22 -25.14 -4.50 -9.56
CA PHE A 22 -23.89 -4.22 -10.22
C PHE A 22 -22.87 -3.99 -9.10
N ARG A 23 -22.10 -5.03 -8.77
CA ARG A 23 -20.87 -4.89 -7.99
C ARG A 23 -19.95 -4.10 -8.91
N ASN A 24 -19.94 -2.77 -8.76
CA ASN A 24 -18.91 -1.96 -9.38
C ASN A 24 -17.58 -2.61 -9.02
N ALA A 25 -16.80 -2.97 -10.04
CA ALA A 25 -15.46 -3.46 -9.82
C ALA A 25 -14.74 -2.45 -8.91
N PRO A 26 -13.98 -2.89 -7.92
CA PRO A 26 -13.28 -1.96 -7.04
C PRO A 26 -12.42 -1.06 -7.91
N ILE A 27 -12.61 0.26 -7.78
CA ILE A 27 -11.84 1.27 -8.51
C ILE A 27 -10.37 1.04 -8.18
N ASN A 28 -9.58 0.69 -9.18
CA ASN A 28 -8.12 0.56 -9.02
C ASN A 28 -7.49 1.96 -9.09
N ARG A 29 -7.40 2.64 -7.94
CA ARG A 29 -6.84 3.99 -7.87
C ARG A 29 -5.35 4.06 -8.23
N MET A 30 -4.67 2.91 -8.29
CA MET A 30 -3.24 2.80 -8.61
C MET A 30 -2.98 2.49 -10.09
N GLU A 31 -4.01 2.36 -10.93
CA GLU A 31 -3.88 1.90 -12.33
C GLU A 31 -2.96 2.79 -13.17
N HIS A 32 -3.01 4.11 -12.96
CA HIS A 32 -2.23 5.08 -13.74
C HIS A 32 -0.84 5.39 -13.15
N PHE A 33 -0.43 4.70 -12.09
CA PHE A 33 0.89 4.91 -11.53
C PHE A 33 1.97 4.23 -12.36
N PRO A 34 3.18 4.80 -12.44
CA PRO A 34 4.31 4.18 -13.12
C PRO A 34 4.57 2.75 -12.63
N ARG A 35 5.07 1.91 -13.54
CA ARG A 35 5.42 0.53 -13.20
C ARG A 35 6.67 0.43 -12.34
N VAL A 36 7.54 1.42 -12.41
CA VAL A 36 8.74 1.51 -11.56
C VAL A 36 8.59 2.69 -10.60
N MET A 37 8.82 2.42 -9.33
CA MET A 37 8.81 3.40 -8.26
C MET A 37 10.15 3.37 -7.51
N LEU A 38 10.84 4.48 -7.39
CA LEU A 38 12.05 4.57 -6.59
C LEU A 38 11.71 5.05 -5.18
N TRP A 39 12.16 4.34 -4.15
CA TRP A 39 12.08 4.86 -2.79
C TRP A 39 13.20 5.86 -2.52
N ALA A 40 12.83 7.09 -2.10
CA ALA A 40 13.73 8.15 -1.67
C ALA A 40 13.63 8.33 -0.14
N TRP A 41 14.65 7.83 0.57
CA TRP A 41 14.65 7.81 2.03
C TRP A 41 15.16 9.12 2.66
N GLU A 42 15.40 9.17 4.00
CA GLU A 42 15.76 10.38 4.77
C GLU A 42 17.24 10.77 4.54
N ARG A 43 17.56 11.22 3.34
CA ARG A 43 18.84 11.77 2.92
C ARG A 43 18.64 12.72 1.74
N PRO A 44 19.62 13.58 1.42
CA PRO A 44 19.55 14.37 0.19
C PRO A 44 19.42 13.45 -1.04
N GLU A 45 18.43 13.72 -1.89
CA GLU A 45 18.20 12.97 -3.14
C GLU A 45 18.02 13.96 -4.29
N ASP A 46 18.75 13.70 -5.37
CA ASP A 46 18.56 14.41 -6.65
C ASP A 46 18.20 13.38 -7.72
N LEU A 47 16.91 13.32 -8.04
CA LEU A 47 16.34 12.40 -9.01
C LEU A 47 15.90 13.12 -10.28
N THR A 48 16.46 14.31 -10.56
CA THR A 48 16.10 15.09 -11.75
C THR A 48 16.41 14.41 -13.09
N PHE A 49 17.16 13.31 -13.05
CA PHE A 49 17.54 12.51 -14.20
C PHE A 49 16.52 11.44 -14.62
N ILE A 50 15.46 11.16 -13.82
CA ILE A 50 14.46 10.16 -14.19
C ILE A 50 13.46 10.72 -15.23
N ASP A 51 12.89 9.85 -16.07
CA ASP A 51 11.72 10.20 -16.89
C ASP A 51 10.44 10.08 -16.03
N PRO A 52 9.75 11.19 -15.73
CA PRO A 52 8.58 11.18 -14.87
C PRO A 52 7.36 10.45 -15.45
N ARG A 53 7.38 10.11 -16.75
CA ARG A 53 6.33 9.32 -17.41
C ARG A 53 6.47 7.82 -17.13
N GLU A 54 7.69 7.36 -16.87
CA GLU A 54 8.02 5.93 -16.69
C GLU A 54 8.29 5.58 -15.24
N VAL A 55 8.83 6.54 -14.48
CA VAL A 55 9.31 6.31 -13.12
C VAL A 55 8.65 7.27 -12.14
N GLY A 56 8.06 6.72 -11.09
CA GLY A 56 7.56 7.50 -9.97
C GLY A 56 8.49 7.43 -8.76
N VAL A 57 8.23 8.26 -7.75
CA VAL A 57 9.03 8.34 -6.54
C VAL A 57 8.16 8.20 -5.29
N ALA A 58 8.49 7.23 -4.46
CA ALA A 58 7.90 7.09 -3.12
C ALA A 58 8.90 7.66 -2.10
N TYR A 59 8.64 8.86 -1.58
CA TYR A 59 9.58 9.55 -0.70
C TYR A 59 9.13 9.53 0.75
N LEU A 60 10.08 9.35 1.67
CA LEU A 60 9.80 9.47 3.10
C LEU A 60 9.41 10.91 3.42
N ALA A 61 8.12 11.15 3.59
CA ALA A 61 7.56 12.47 3.88
C ALA A 61 7.61 12.80 5.38
N SER A 62 7.44 11.78 6.23
CA SER A 62 7.47 11.93 7.69
C SER A 62 7.72 10.59 8.37
N THR A 63 8.37 10.63 9.54
CA THR A 63 8.41 9.51 10.48
C THR A 63 7.56 9.85 11.70
N LEU A 64 6.66 8.95 12.09
CA LEU A 64 5.88 9.03 13.32
C LEU A 64 6.48 8.08 14.36
N TYR A 65 6.85 8.65 15.50
CA TYR A 65 7.32 7.89 16.66
C TYR A 65 6.16 7.70 17.63
N LEU A 66 5.78 6.43 17.87
CA LEU A 66 4.80 6.06 18.89
C LEU A 66 5.55 5.67 20.16
N ASN A 67 5.41 6.48 21.21
CA ASN A 67 6.16 6.33 22.45
C ASN A 67 5.22 6.56 23.65
N GLY A 68 5.00 5.54 24.50
CA GLY A 68 3.96 5.58 25.51
C GLY A 68 2.60 5.93 24.88
N ASP A 69 1.95 7.00 25.33
CA ASP A 69 0.69 7.50 24.75
C ASP A 69 0.90 8.66 23.75
N ARG A 70 2.15 9.00 23.43
CA ARG A 70 2.50 10.14 22.58
C ARG A 70 2.68 9.73 21.12
N VAL A 71 2.42 10.69 20.24
CA VAL A 71 2.77 10.64 18.81
C VAL A 71 3.66 11.84 18.51
N ALA A 72 4.88 11.59 18.10
CA ALA A 72 5.79 12.62 17.63
C ALA A 72 6.01 12.47 16.13
N ALA A 73 5.72 13.51 15.37
CA ALA A 73 5.93 13.54 13.92
C ALA A 73 7.23 14.28 13.59
N ARG A 74 8.11 13.64 12.84
CA ARG A 74 9.32 14.26 12.27
C ARG A 74 9.17 14.32 10.74
N PRO A 75 8.81 15.48 10.17
CA PRO A 75 8.81 15.67 8.73
C PRO A 75 10.21 15.49 8.14
N ARG A 76 10.26 15.12 6.86
CA ARG A 76 11.51 15.06 6.09
C ARG A 76 12.26 16.38 6.21
N GLN A 77 13.56 16.31 6.51
CA GLN A 77 14.45 17.45 6.63
C GLN A 77 15.40 17.59 5.43
N GLN A 78 15.57 16.50 4.69
CA GLN A 78 16.54 16.44 3.61
C GLN A 78 15.94 16.88 2.27
N PRO A 79 16.69 17.60 1.41
CA PRO A 79 16.21 18.04 0.12
C PRO A 79 15.89 16.83 -0.79
N LEU A 80 14.84 17.00 -1.58
CA LEU A 80 14.45 16.09 -2.64
C LEU A 80 14.22 16.89 -3.92
N LYS A 81 14.98 16.61 -4.97
CA LYS A 81 14.79 17.22 -6.27
C LYS A 81 14.20 16.20 -7.24
N LEU A 82 13.16 16.59 -7.94
CA LEU A 82 12.43 15.75 -8.90
C LEU A 82 12.20 16.53 -10.19
N PRO A 83 12.08 15.84 -11.33
CA PRO A 83 11.61 16.49 -12.55
C PRO A 83 10.17 17.02 -12.39
N PRO A 84 9.75 18.04 -13.16
CA PRO A 84 8.36 18.47 -13.19
C PRO A 84 7.42 17.32 -13.55
N ASN A 85 6.21 17.34 -12.99
CA ASN A 85 5.14 16.35 -13.22
C ASN A 85 5.47 14.93 -12.76
N SER A 86 6.44 14.75 -11.88
CA SER A 86 6.72 13.44 -11.26
C SER A 86 5.51 12.92 -10.49
N VAL A 87 5.18 11.65 -10.66
CA VAL A 87 4.21 10.95 -9.80
C VAL A 87 4.88 10.67 -8.46
N VAL A 88 4.38 11.27 -7.39
CA VAL A 88 4.97 11.14 -6.06
C VAL A 88 4.02 10.47 -5.07
N VAL A 89 4.55 9.51 -4.31
CA VAL A 89 3.88 8.85 -3.20
C VAL A 89 4.52 9.35 -1.90
N ALA A 90 3.72 9.91 -0.99
CA ALA A 90 4.21 10.33 0.31
C ALA A 90 4.22 9.14 1.28
N VAL A 91 5.41 8.69 1.66
CA VAL A 91 5.58 7.61 2.64
C VAL A 91 5.59 8.20 4.05
N VAL A 92 4.76 7.64 4.92
CA VAL A 92 4.78 7.92 6.35
C VAL A 92 5.21 6.65 7.08
N ARG A 93 6.42 6.71 7.64
CA ARG A 93 6.96 5.61 8.43
C ARG A 93 6.46 5.70 9.86
N ILE A 94 6.11 4.57 10.45
CA ILE A 94 5.73 4.46 11.86
C ILE A 94 6.79 3.63 12.59
N GLU A 95 7.37 4.22 13.62
CA GLU A 95 8.35 3.57 14.47
C GLU A 95 7.82 3.46 15.91
N THR A 96 8.15 2.36 16.55
CA THR A 96 7.82 2.11 17.96
C THR A 96 9.08 1.84 18.75
N ASP A 97 9.21 2.45 19.92
CA ASP A 97 10.34 2.21 20.81
C ASP A 97 9.99 1.07 21.79
N TRP A 98 10.88 0.07 21.88
CA TRP A 98 10.74 -1.01 22.85
C TRP A 98 10.98 -0.56 24.29
N ARG A 99 11.73 0.53 24.50
CA ARG A 99 12.02 1.11 25.83
C ARG A 99 10.83 1.88 26.40
N SER A 100 9.99 2.39 25.52
CA SER A 100 8.76 3.08 25.86
C SER A 100 7.65 2.61 24.94
N ALA A 101 7.21 1.38 25.19
CA ALA A 101 6.23 0.70 24.35
C ALA A 101 4.98 1.57 24.18
N PRO A 102 4.47 1.72 22.93
CA PRO A 102 3.28 2.50 22.67
C PRO A 102 2.04 1.85 23.29
N THR A 103 1.12 2.68 23.78
CA THR A 103 -0.12 2.20 24.41
C THR A 103 -1.12 1.61 23.44
N MET A 104 -0.97 1.88 22.14
CA MET A 104 -1.93 1.49 21.09
C MET A 104 -3.36 1.97 21.39
N SER A 105 -3.50 3.07 22.11
CA SER A 105 -4.78 3.62 22.52
C SER A 105 -5.55 4.25 21.36
N ALA A 106 -6.88 4.41 21.52
CA ALA A 106 -7.72 5.10 20.55
C ALA A 106 -7.29 6.58 20.38
N ARG A 107 -6.81 7.23 21.45
CA ARG A 107 -6.25 8.58 21.41
C ARG A 107 -5.01 8.63 20.53
N GLN A 108 -4.03 7.76 20.81
CA GLN A 108 -2.79 7.66 20.02
C GLN A 108 -3.08 7.37 18.54
N ARG A 109 -4.03 6.49 18.26
CA ARG A 109 -4.49 6.18 16.89
C ARG A 109 -5.08 7.42 16.21
N GLY A 110 -5.93 8.17 16.90
CA GLY A 110 -6.53 9.40 16.38
C GLY A 110 -5.48 10.49 16.11
N GLU A 111 -4.46 10.63 16.94
CA GLU A 111 -3.34 11.57 16.72
C GLU A 111 -2.49 11.13 15.53
N ALA A 112 -2.12 9.86 15.44
CA ALA A 112 -1.37 9.30 14.33
C ALA A 112 -2.12 9.45 12.99
N SER A 113 -3.42 9.17 12.97
CA SER A 113 -4.23 9.30 11.74
C SER A 113 -4.32 10.74 11.24
N ARG A 114 -4.41 11.73 12.14
CA ARG A 114 -4.36 13.15 11.77
C ARG A 114 -3.00 13.55 11.20
N ALA A 115 -1.92 13.10 11.84
CA ALA A 115 -0.55 13.37 11.37
C ALA A 115 -0.31 12.77 9.98
N ILE A 116 -0.74 11.53 9.73
CA ILE A 116 -0.66 10.89 8.41
C ILE A 116 -1.47 11.68 7.38
N ALA A 117 -2.73 11.98 7.66
CA ALA A 117 -3.59 12.71 6.72
C ALA A 117 -3.05 14.12 6.41
N SER A 118 -2.29 14.74 7.31
CA SER A 118 -1.74 16.07 7.09
C SER A 118 -0.74 16.16 5.94
N VAL A 119 -0.16 15.04 5.48
CA VAL A 119 0.78 15.05 4.34
C VAL A 119 0.09 15.31 3.00
N VAL A 120 -1.24 15.23 2.95
CA VAL A 120 -2.05 15.60 1.77
C VAL A 120 -1.78 17.05 1.33
N ARG A 121 -1.41 17.93 2.26
CA ARG A 121 -1.08 19.34 1.95
C ARG A 121 0.07 19.51 0.95
N PHE A 122 0.90 18.49 0.77
CA PHE A 122 1.98 18.48 -0.22
C PHE A 122 1.53 17.93 -1.59
N SER A 123 0.22 17.69 -1.76
CA SER A 123 -0.40 17.20 -3.00
C SER A 123 0.24 15.94 -3.59
N PRO A 124 0.56 14.91 -2.79
CA PRO A 124 1.06 13.65 -3.33
C PRO A 124 -0.04 12.94 -4.15
N ALA A 125 0.38 12.11 -5.11
CA ALA A 125 -0.55 11.27 -5.87
C ALA A 125 -1.14 10.14 -5.03
N ALA A 126 -0.41 9.66 -3.99
CA ALA A 126 -0.86 8.63 -3.04
C ALA A 126 -0.16 8.79 -1.70
N ILE A 127 -0.71 8.14 -0.67
CA ILE A 127 -0.05 7.98 0.63
C ILE A 127 0.30 6.51 0.83
N GLN A 128 1.52 6.24 1.28
CA GLN A 128 1.99 4.92 1.68
C GLN A 128 2.32 4.93 3.17
N ILE A 129 1.84 3.93 3.92
CA ILE A 129 2.22 3.76 5.32
C ILE A 129 3.23 2.62 5.41
N ASP A 130 4.38 2.91 6.00
CA ASP A 130 5.44 1.96 6.29
C ASP A 130 5.44 1.65 7.80
N PHE A 131 4.86 0.50 8.16
CA PHE A 131 4.79 0.07 9.55
C PHE A 131 4.95 -1.43 9.68
N ASP A 132 6.09 -1.86 10.20
CA ASP A 132 6.40 -3.26 10.54
C ASP A 132 5.66 -3.68 11.82
N ALA A 133 4.32 -3.68 11.75
CA ALA A 133 3.46 -3.96 12.89
C ALA A 133 3.64 -5.38 13.41
N ARG A 134 3.95 -5.53 14.70
CA ARG A 134 3.94 -6.85 15.36
C ARG A 134 2.52 -7.42 15.40
N ARG A 135 2.40 -8.73 15.59
CA ARG A 135 1.08 -9.40 15.65
C ARG A 135 0.13 -8.75 16.69
N SER A 136 0.66 -8.35 17.84
CA SER A 136 -0.10 -7.64 18.88
C SER A 136 -0.55 -6.22 18.49
N GLN A 137 0.06 -5.62 17.47
CA GLN A 137 -0.22 -4.27 17.00
C GLN A 137 -1.21 -4.24 15.81
N ARG A 138 -1.56 -5.38 15.25
CA ARG A 138 -2.40 -5.48 14.04
C ARG A 138 -3.80 -4.88 14.21
N ALA A 139 -4.40 -5.03 15.39
CA ALA A 139 -5.72 -4.43 15.67
C ALA A 139 -5.65 -2.90 15.65
N PHE A 140 -4.60 -2.33 16.27
CA PHE A 140 -4.33 -0.89 16.20
C PHE A 140 -4.10 -0.44 14.77
N TYR A 141 -3.26 -1.17 14.01
CA TYR A 141 -2.92 -0.81 12.63
C TYR A 141 -4.16 -0.85 11.72
N ARG A 142 -5.02 -1.85 11.85
CA ARG A 142 -6.30 -1.90 11.13
C ARG A 142 -7.18 -0.68 11.43
N GLY A 143 -7.33 -0.34 12.70
CA GLY A 143 -8.08 0.85 13.12
C GLY A 143 -7.45 2.14 12.60
N LEU A 144 -6.11 2.24 12.61
CA LEU A 144 -5.38 3.39 12.07
C LEU A 144 -5.64 3.58 10.58
N LEU A 145 -5.56 2.51 9.79
CA LEU A 145 -5.84 2.55 8.35
C LEU A 145 -7.29 2.96 8.06
N THR A 146 -8.24 2.49 8.88
CA THR A 146 -9.65 2.90 8.78
C THR A 146 -9.81 4.39 9.06
N ASP A 147 -9.18 4.88 10.14
CA ASP A 147 -9.23 6.31 10.50
C ASP A 147 -8.56 7.19 9.45
N VAL A 148 -7.42 6.75 8.90
CA VAL A 148 -6.72 7.44 7.79
C VAL A 148 -7.59 7.47 6.56
N ARG A 149 -8.14 6.32 6.12
CA ARG A 149 -9.00 6.24 4.93
C ARG A 149 -10.19 7.20 5.02
N GLY A 150 -10.80 7.34 6.21
CA GLY A 150 -11.90 8.27 6.46
C GLY A 150 -11.51 9.76 6.41
N ARG A 151 -10.20 10.08 6.48
CA ARG A 151 -9.67 11.46 6.41
C ARG A 151 -9.14 11.84 5.03
N LEU A 152 -8.86 10.86 4.18
CA LEU A 152 -8.33 11.10 2.85
C LEU A 152 -9.46 11.36 1.83
N PRO A 153 -9.20 12.17 0.79
CA PRO A 153 -10.09 12.27 -0.35
C PRO A 153 -10.42 10.88 -0.92
N ALA A 154 -11.65 10.68 -1.36
CA ALA A 154 -12.10 9.39 -1.89
C ALA A 154 -11.27 8.91 -3.09
N SER A 155 -10.74 9.84 -3.88
CA SER A 155 -9.88 9.56 -5.04
C SER A 155 -8.43 9.23 -4.69
N MET A 156 -7.95 9.59 -3.49
CA MET A 156 -6.55 9.41 -3.11
C MET A 156 -6.25 7.96 -2.73
N PRO A 157 -5.30 7.29 -3.39
CA PRO A 157 -4.86 5.96 -2.99
C PRO A 157 -4.22 5.96 -1.60
N LEU A 158 -4.53 4.90 -0.83
CA LEU A 158 -3.86 4.56 0.43
C LEU A 158 -3.17 3.22 0.26
N THR A 159 -1.87 3.18 0.37
CA THR A 159 -1.06 1.97 0.22
C THR A 159 -0.27 1.68 1.49
N ILE A 160 0.25 0.48 1.62
CA ILE A 160 1.15 0.09 2.71
C ILE A 160 2.35 -0.67 2.17
N THR A 161 3.50 -0.58 2.86
CA THR A 161 4.50 -1.65 2.79
C THR A 161 4.00 -2.85 3.59
N ALA A 162 4.37 -4.05 3.18
CA ALA A 162 3.97 -5.27 3.86
C ALA A 162 5.13 -6.26 3.93
N LEU A 163 5.29 -6.93 5.06
CA LEU A 163 6.21 -8.07 5.12
C LEU A 163 5.72 -9.14 4.14
N ALA A 164 6.64 -9.73 3.36
CA ALA A 164 6.28 -10.77 2.40
C ALA A 164 5.55 -11.96 3.07
N SER A 165 5.91 -12.29 4.32
CA SER A 165 5.23 -13.31 5.12
C SER A 165 3.75 -12.99 5.40
N TRP A 166 3.38 -11.72 5.55
CA TRP A 166 1.97 -11.33 5.71
C TRP A 166 1.16 -11.60 4.44
N CYS A 167 1.82 -11.47 3.29
CA CYS A 167 1.19 -11.63 1.99
C CYS A 167 1.05 -13.09 1.55
N LEU A 168 1.85 -14.00 2.14
CA LEU A 168 1.90 -15.42 1.79
C LEU A 168 1.26 -16.33 2.83
N TYR A 169 1.50 -16.08 4.12
CA TYR A 169 1.11 -17.02 5.17
C TYR A 169 -0.10 -16.55 5.99
N ASP A 170 -0.57 -15.32 5.73
CA ASP A 170 -1.56 -14.67 6.56
C ASP A 170 -2.58 -13.91 5.68
N ASN A 171 -3.82 -13.84 6.13
CA ASN A 171 -4.89 -13.12 5.42
C ASN A 171 -5.28 -11.80 6.10
N TRP A 172 -4.57 -11.37 7.14
CA TRP A 172 -4.98 -10.22 7.92
C TRP A 172 -5.03 -8.90 7.15
N ILE A 173 -4.30 -8.80 6.03
CA ILE A 173 -4.29 -7.62 5.16
C ILE A 173 -5.42 -7.62 4.12
N ALA A 174 -6.12 -8.73 3.90
CA ALA A 174 -7.11 -8.86 2.82
C ALA A 174 -8.26 -7.84 2.95
N ASP A 175 -8.71 -7.58 4.18
CA ASP A 175 -9.84 -6.70 4.49
C ASP A 175 -9.41 -5.30 4.95
N LEU A 176 -8.16 -4.92 4.78
CA LEU A 176 -7.71 -3.57 5.09
C LEU A 176 -8.27 -2.57 4.08
N PRO A 177 -8.63 -1.35 4.51
CA PRO A 177 -9.18 -0.30 3.66
C PRO A 177 -8.08 0.41 2.84
N ILE A 178 -7.29 -0.37 2.11
CA ILE A 178 -6.15 0.06 1.30
C ILE A 178 -6.36 -0.29 -0.17
N ASP A 179 -5.66 0.38 -1.04
CA ASP A 179 -5.68 0.13 -2.49
C ASP A 179 -4.59 -0.87 -2.88
N GLU A 180 -3.42 -0.81 -2.23
CA GLU A 180 -2.28 -1.67 -2.52
C GLU A 180 -1.50 -2.00 -1.24
N ALA A 181 -1.05 -3.23 -1.11
CA ALA A 181 -0.01 -3.63 -0.17
C ALA A 181 1.22 -4.05 -0.97
N VAL A 182 2.37 -3.46 -0.69
CA VAL A 182 3.64 -3.72 -1.39
C VAL A 182 4.44 -4.77 -0.60
N PRO A 183 4.45 -6.06 -1.00
CA PRO A 183 5.26 -7.07 -0.35
C PRO A 183 6.75 -6.73 -0.48
N MET A 184 7.45 -6.57 0.63
CA MET A 184 8.90 -6.33 0.63
C MET A 184 9.64 -7.65 0.47
N LEU A 185 10.32 -7.84 -0.68
CA LEU A 185 11.12 -9.04 -0.99
C LEU A 185 12.58 -8.87 -0.55
N PHE A 186 12.80 -8.08 0.48
CA PHE A 186 14.09 -7.87 1.13
C PHE A 186 13.89 -7.80 2.65
N ARG A 187 14.95 -8.00 3.42
CA ARG A 187 14.92 -8.03 4.91
C ARG A 187 13.89 -9.01 5.47
N MET A 188 13.68 -10.12 4.75
CA MET A 188 12.68 -11.13 5.08
C MET A 188 13.09 -12.07 6.24
N GLY A 189 14.31 -11.93 6.73
CA GLY A 189 14.82 -12.76 7.81
C GLY A 189 14.83 -14.26 7.45
N PRO A 190 14.41 -15.13 8.39
CA PRO A 190 14.45 -16.60 8.18
C PRO A 190 13.62 -17.09 7.00
N ASP A 191 12.56 -16.37 6.63
CA ASP A 191 11.62 -16.79 5.58
C ASP A 191 12.16 -16.56 4.16
N LYS A 192 13.30 -15.87 3.99
CA LYS A 192 13.85 -15.44 2.70
C LYS A 192 13.93 -16.58 1.68
N LEU A 193 14.57 -17.69 2.07
CA LEU A 193 14.80 -18.80 1.14
C LEU A 193 13.49 -19.51 0.73
N SER A 194 12.56 -19.70 1.66
CA SER A 194 11.28 -20.35 1.40
C SER A 194 10.39 -19.49 0.50
N ILE A 195 10.33 -18.20 0.75
CA ILE A 195 9.57 -17.24 -0.05
C ILE A 195 10.14 -17.16 -1.47
N ALA A 196 11.46 -16.98 -1.61
CA ALA A 196 12.12 -16.93 -2.91
C ALA A 196 11.90 -18.22 -3.71
N ALA A 197 12.00 -19.38 -3.07
CA ALA A 197 11.75 -20.67 -3.73
C ALA A 197 10.28 -20.83 -4.14
N TYR A 198 9.33 -20.33 -3.36
CA TYR A 198 7.92 -20.36 -3.68
C TYR A 198 7.60 -19.49 -4.90
N LEU A 199 8.07 -18.24 -4.93
CA LEU A 199 7.85 -17.32 -6.03
C LEU A 199 8.48 -17.82 -7.34
N ARG A 200 9.72 -18.34 -7.31
CA ARG A 200 10.40 -18.94 -8.47
C ARG A 200 9.66 -20.14 -9.08
N ARG A 201 8.85 -20.86 -8.31
CA ARG A 201 7.99 -21.95 -8.80
C ARG A 201 6.64 -21.46 -9.33
N GLY A 202 6.48 -20.17 -9.54
CA GLY A 202 5.23 -19.58 -10.02
C GLY A 202 4.17 -19.38 -8.93
N GLY A 203 4.57 -19.44 -7.65
CA GLY A 203 3.70 -19.08 -6.52
C GLY A 203 3.35 -17.60 -6.50
N ASP A 204 2.23 -17.26 -5.88
CA ASP A 204 1.75 -15.88 -5.81
C ASP A 204 1.26 -15.53 -4.41
N PHE A 205 1.13 -14.22 -4.15
CA PHE A 205 0.59 -13.70 -2.90
C PHE A 205 -0.90 -14.00 -2.73
N ASN A 206 -1.33 -14.26 -1.50
CA ASN A 206 -2.71 -14.67 -1.21
C ASN A 206 -3.72 -13.53 -1.37
N SER A 207 -3.36 -12.32 -0.91
CA SER A 207 -4.25 -11.16 -0.98
C SER A 207 -4.22 -10.50 -2.34
N ALA A 208 -5.39 -10.18 -2.91
CA ALA A 208 -5.50 -9.38 -4.15
C ALA A 208 -4.80 -8.00 -4.00
N ARG A 209 -4.76 -7.44 -2.79
CA ARG A 209 -4.06 -6.17 -2.50
C ARG A 209 -2.54 -6.27 -2.63
N SER A 210 -1.99 -7.48 -2.54
CA SER A 210 -0.54 -7.73 -2.64
C SER A 210 -0.10 -8.19 -4.03
N ARG A 211 -1.02 -8.31 -4.98
CA ARG A 211 -0.72 -8.86 -6.32
C ARG A 211 -0.42 -7.80 -7.37
N SER A 212 -0.55 -6.51 -7.05
CA SER A 212 -0.32 -5.41 -8.00
C SER A 212 1.12 -4.93 -8.04
N SER A 213 1.88 -5.20 -6.97
CA SER A 213 3.25 -4.69 -6.82
C SER A 213 4.10 -5.54 -5.88
N PHE A 214 5.38 -5.23 -5.82
CA PHE A 214 6.32 -5.71 -4.81
C PHE A 214 7.50 -4.74 -4.68
N GLY A 215 8.27 -4.87 -3.60
CA GLY A 215 9.46 -4.08 -3.33
C GLY A 215 10.72 -4.94 -3.33
N ILE A 216 11.80 -4.44 -3.92
CA ILE A 216 13.13 -5.02 -3.90
C ILE A 216 14.13 -4.03 -3.32
N SER A 217 15.32 -4.52 -2.95
CA SER A 217 16.41 -3.69 -2.48
C SER A 217 17.70 -4.00 -3.24
N LEU A 218 18.45 -2.97 -3.60
CA LEU A 218 19.71 -3.11 -4.37
C LEU A 218 20.83 -3.81 -3.58
N ASP A 219 20.77 -3.80 -2.25
CA ASP A 219 21.74 -4.50 -1.39
C ASP A 219 21.36 -5.96 -1.11
N GLU A 220 20.16 -6.40 -1.54
CA GLU A 220 19.72 -7.80 -1.43
C GLU A 220 19.25 -8.35 -2.79
N PRO A 221 20.14 -8.47 -3.79
CA PRO A 221 19.77 -8.96 -5.11
C PRO A 221 19.36 -10.44 -5.11
N GLY A 222 18.74 -10.88 -6.20
CA GLY A 222 18.49 -12.31 -6.48
C GLY A 222 17.13 -12.83 -6.02
N ILE A 223 16.18 -11.96 -5.67
CA ILE A 223 14.79 -12.34 -5.51
C ILE A 223 13.98 -11.64 -6.58
N GLU A 224 13.45 -12.45 -7.47
CA GLU A 224 12.54 -11.99 -8.53
C GLU A 224 11.11 -12.08 -8.02
N GLY A 225 10.35 -11.01 -8.23
CA GLY A 225 8.93 -11.01 -7.98
C GLY A 225 8.15 -11.46 -9.21
N PRO A 226 6.83 -11.68 -9.08
CA PRO A 226 5.99 -12.06 -10.20
C PRO A 226 5.97 -10.98 -11.29
N GLU A 227 6.02 -11.42 -12.56
CA GLU A 227 6.07 -10.54 -13.73
C GLU A 227 4.84 -9.64 -13.86
N GLY A 228 5.00 -8.55 -14.60
CA GLY A 228 3.91 -7.67 -14.97
C GLY A 228 3.44 -6.72 -13.87
N ARG A 229 4.12 -6.64 -12.74
CA ARG A 229 3.73 -5.85 -11.56
C ARG A 229 4.52 -4.55 -11.44
N ARG A 230 3.99 -3.62 -10.64
CA ARG A 230 4.73 -2.44 -10.23
C ARG A 230 5.86 -2.85 -9.30
N VAL A 231 7.05 -2.33 -9.55
CA VAL A 231 8.23 -2.62 -8.74
C VAL A 231 8.65 -1.36 -7.99
N TYR A 232 8.70 -1.46 -6.68
CA TYR A 232 9.30 -0.44 -5.83
C TYR A 232 10.75 -0.83 -5.56
N ILE A 233 11.69 0.06 -5.85
CA ILE A 233 13.12 -0.21 -5.70
C ILE A 233 13.68 0.64 -4.58
N PHE A 234 14.28 -0.01 -3.58
CA PHE A 234 14.99 0.63 -2.48
C PHE A 234 16.49 0.63 -2.75
N SER A 235 17.13 1.79 -2.59
CA SER A 235 18.59 1.90 -2.52
C SER A 235 19.02 2.19 -1.09
N PRO A 236 20.02 1.48 -0.54
CA PRO A 236 20.59 1.80 0.78
C PRO A 236 21.42 3.09 0.77
N ARG A 237 21.73 3.64 -0.40
CA ARG A 237 22.48 4.87 -0.63
C ARG A 237 21.66 5.89 -1.41
N ALA A 238 22.14 7.12 -1.50
CA ALA A 238 21.58 8.11 -2.39
C ALA A 238 21.62 7.61 -3.85
N TRP A 239 20.54 7.86 -4.58
CA TRP A 239 20.46 7.46 -5.98
C TRP A 239 21.44 8.22 -6.84
N THR A 240 22.13 7.50 -7.70
CA THR A 240 22.86 8.05 -8.83
C THR A 240 22.13 7.73 -10.14
N SER A 241 22.40 8.51 -11.20
CA SER A 241 21.79 8.26 -12.51
C SER A 241 22.10 6.85 -13.01
N ASP A 242 23.36 6.40 -12.87
CA ASP A 242 23.80 5.08 -13.34
C ASP A 242 23.15 3.93 -12.58
N GLU A 243 23.09 4.04 -11.23
CA GLU A 243 22.43 3.01 -10.41
C GLU A 243 20.93 2.93 -10.71
N ALA A 244 20.27 4.07 -10.87
CA ALA A 244 18.85 4.11 -11.20
C ALA A 244 18.59 3.52 -12.60
N THR A 245 19.35 3.95 -13.62
CA THR A 245 19.22 3.44 -15.00
C THR A 245 19.41 1.93 -15.04
N LYS A 246 20.43 1.42 -14.36
CA LYS A 246 20.68 -0.02 -14.27
C LYS A 246 19.52 -0.74 -13.60
N ALA A 247 19.08 -0.28 -12.42
CA ALA A 247 18.02 -0.91 -11.65
C ALA A 247 16.66 -0.91 -12.40
N ILE A 248 16.32 0.20 -13.06
CA ILE A 248 15.11 0.32 -13.89
C ILE A 248 15.20 -0.66 -15.06
N GLY A 249 16.35 -0.73 -15.77
CA GLY A 249 16.54 -1.64 -16.90
C GLY A 249 16.48 -3.13 -16.51
N GLU A 250 16.81 -3.49 -15.28
CA GLU A 250 16.71 -4.87 -14.77
C GLU A 250 15.27 -5.30 -14.52
N VAL A 251 14.38 -4.39 -14.10
CA VAL A 251 12.98 -4.71 -13.76
C VAL A 251 11.99 -4.47 -14.90
N THR A 252 12.44 -3.89 -16.03
CA THR A 252 11.59 -3.61 -17.20
C THR A 252 11.81 -4.59 -18.35
N LYS A 253 12.76 -5.52 -18.21
CA LYS A 253 12.98 -6.63 -19.16
C LYS A 253 11.88 -7.67 -19.04
#